data_94a9d5cabdb81be39d2bc040888386f3
#
_entry.id   94a9d5cabdb81be39d2bc040888386f3
#
_cell.length_a   1.000
_cell.length_b   1.000
_cell.length_c   1.000
_cell.angle_alpha   90.00
_cell.angle_beta   90.00
_cell.angle_gamma   90.00
#
_symmetry.space_group_name_H-M   'P 1'
#
loop_
_entity.id
_entity.type
_entity.pdbx_description
1 polymer ?
#
loop_
_entity_poly.entity_id
_entity_poly.type
_entity_poly.pdbx_seq_one_letter_code
_entity_poly.pdbx_strand_id
1 'polypeptide(L)'
;MGLSLTALFRREVTLLADIILQMKDITKEFPGVKALSDVNLTVERGEIHALIGENGAGKSTLMNVLSGTYPVGSYTGEIYYNNKLCEFKTLKDSEKEGIVIIHQELALIPLLTIGENMFLGNEIKTKSGTLDWDRMFHEAETHMAQVGLHESAQSLIKDIGTGKQQLVEIAKALSKNVKLLILDEPTSSLNDEDAKMLLDLLIAFKNEGLTSIIITHKLNEIIYCADKVTIIRDGSTIETLVKGVDEFSEDRIIKGMVGRAMDDRYPHRDTKPTNEVSIEVKNWTVHHPLYPEKIVDNNINFKAHKGEVVGFSGLQGAGRTELVMSIFGRSYGTNITGQLFLNGQETVLKTPEEAIKRHIAYVTEDRKGNGLILDESIQFNTTLAALHKVCNGGVIDGMKEKQVAEDMTKAMGTKTPSIMQKVGNLSGGNQQKALLGKWMFTDPDILILDEPTRGIDVGAKYDIYCLVNKMVEDGKTVIMISSEMPEILGMCDRVYVMNEGEIVAEYDTEGCTQEMIMGAILRSSNK
;
A
#
# COMPACT_ATOMS: atom_id res chain seq x y z
N MET A 1 42.24 -25.97 12.49
CA MET A 1 42.35 -24.74 13.32
C MET A 1 43.13 -23.69 12.54
N GLY A 2 42.49 -22.68 12.05
CA GLY A 2 43.05 -21.60 11.25
C GLY A 2 41.95 -20.61 10.89
N LEU A 3 41.38 -19.93 11.87
CA LEU A 3 40.57 -18.75 11.61
C LEU A 3 41.53 -17.66 11.09
N SER A 4 41.31 -17.30 9.82
CA SER A 4 42.06 -16.30 9.07
C SER A 4 42.13 -15.00 9.85
N LEU A 5 43.35 -14.39 9.97
CA LEU A 5 43.60 -13.05 10.52
C LEU A 5 42.66 -11.97 9.92
N THR A 6 42.15 -12.19 8.71
CA THR A 6 41.13 -11.34 8.06
C THR A 6 39.78 -11.35 8.76
N ALA A 7 39.39 -12.43 9.45
CA ALA A 7 38.12 -12.48 10.20
C ALA A 7 38.24 -11.74 11.55
N LEU A 8 39.41 -11.73 12.16
CA LEU A 8 39.69 -10.97 13.38
C LEU A 8 39.79 -9.46 13.08
N PHE A 9 40.46 -9.07 11.99
CA PHE A 9 40.51 -7.69 11.54
C PHE A 9 39.14 -7.14 11.13
N ARG A 10 38.25 -7.98 10.53
CA ARG A 10 36.86 -7.58 10.24
C ARG A 10 36.02 -7.34 11.49
N ARG A 11 36.28 -8.05 12.59
CA ARG A 11 35.59 -7.82 13.88
C ARG A 11 36.05 -6.56 14.59
N GLU A 12 37.30 -6.15 14.44
CA GLU A 12 37.82 -4.91 15.04
C GLU A 12 37.50 -3.64 14.24
N VAL A 13 37.32 -3.73 12.91
CA VAL A 13 36.89 -2.58 12.09
C VAL A 13 35.41 -2.26 12.30
N THR A 14 34.60 -3.21 12.75
CA THR A 14 33.18 -2.97 13.19
C THR A 14 33.10 -2.20 14.51
N LEU A 15 34.21 -1.98 15.21
CA LEU A 15 34.29 -1.29 16.51
C LEU A 15 34.42 0.23 16.44
N LEU A 16 34.36 0.83 15.22
CA LEU A 16 34.39 2.28 15.02
C LEU A 16 33.24 2.81 14.13
N ALA A 17 32.16 2.08 14.02
CA ALA A 17 30.95 2.63 13.41
C ALA A 17 30.44 3.80 14.27
N ASP A 18 30.30 4.99 13.67
CA ASP A 18 29.75 6.17 14.35
C ASP A 18 28.23 6.00 14.50
N ILE A 19 27.82 5.30 15.56
CA ILE A 19 26.42 5.01 15.86
C ILE A 19 25.73 6.28 16.34
N ILE A 20 24.71 6.73 15.59
CA ILE A 20 23.87 7.86 16.01
C ILE A 20 22.71 7.41 16.90
N LEU A 21 22.10 6.24 16.58
CA LEU A 21 20.95 5.69 17.30
C LEU A 21 21.15 4.22 17.61
N GLN A 22 20.86 3.83 18.86
CA GLN A 22 20.75 2.45 19.25
C GLN A 22 19.53 2.27 20.16
N MET A 23 18.59 1.44 19.74
CA MET A 23 17.44 0.99 20.54
C MET A 23 17.70 -0.45 20.95
N LYS A 24 17.60 -0.75 22.24
CA LYS A 24 17.91 -2.06 22.84
C LYS A 24 16.71 -2.63 23.56
N ASP A 25 16.36 -3.86 23.19
CA ASP A 25 15.35 -4.69 23.86
C ASP A 25 14.01 -3.95 24.06
N ILE A 26 13.59 -3.19 23.06
CA ILE A 26 12.38 -2.39 23.12
C ILE A 26 11.17 -3.31 23.09
N THR A 27 10.40 -3.28 24.19
CA THR A 27 9.14 -4.02 24.31
C THR A 27 7.99 -3.06 24.60
N LYS A 28 6.90 -3.17 23.82
CA LYS A 28 5.69 -2.37 23.96
C LYS A 28 4.45 -3.23 23.91
N GLU A 29 3.64 -3.12 24.94
CA GLU A 29 2.37 -3.83 25.05
C GLU A 29 1.19 -2.86 25.02
N PHE A 30 0.11 -3.28 24.36
CA PHE A 30 -1.21 -2.68 24.40
C PHE A 30 -2.20 -3.69 24.96
N PRO A 31 -3.39 -3.28 25.45
CA PRO A 31 -4.38 -4.23 25.96
C PRO A 31 -4.67 -5.35 24.94
N GLY A 32 -4.25 -6.58 25.27
CA GLY A 32 -4.45 -7.77 24.44
C GLY A 32 -3.45 -8.02 23.30
N VAL A 33 -2.46 -7.13 23.09
CA VAL A 33 -1.47 -7.28 22.00
C VAL A 33 -0.09 -6.84 22.47
N LYS A 34 0.93 -7.70 22.32
CA LYS A 34 2.34 -7.33 22.43
C LYS A 34 2.83 -6.86 21.05
N ALA A 35 2.91 -5.54 20.87
CA ALA A 35 3.24 -4.94 19.57
C ALA A 35 4.74 -4.94 19.26
N LEU A 36 5.60 -4.88 20.30
CA LEU A 36 7.06 -5.00 20.19
C LEU A 36 7.55 -5.97 21.26
N SER A 37 8.49 -6.84 20.92
CA SER A 37 9.10 -7.83 21.78
C SER A 37 10.60 -7.85 21.54
N ASP A 38 11.35 -7.26 22.49
CA ASP A 38 12.82 -7.22 22.52
C ASP A 38 13.43 -6.73 21.20
N VAL A 39 12.83 -5.67 20.60
CA VAL A 39 13.25 -5.11 19.31
C VAL A 39 14.57 -4.36 19.48
N ASN A 40 15.51 -4.65 18.59
CA ASN A 40 16.82 -4.02 18.52
C ASN A 40 17.00 -3.31 17.18
N LEU A 41 17.43 -2.04 17.20
CA LEU A 41 17.71 -1.24 16.01
C LEU A 41 18.98 -0.43 16.24
N THR A 42 19.94 -0.50 15.31
CA THR A 42 21.17 0.29 15.34
C THR A 42 21.33 1.03 14.02
N VAL A 43 21.50 2.36 14.08
CA VAL A 43 21.65 3.23 12.92
C VAL A 43 22.97 3.97 13.02
N GLU A 44 23.75 3.96 11.94
CA GLU A 44 25.02 4.68 11.83
C GLU A 44 24.80 6.10 11.30
N ARG A 45 25.71 7.01 11.63
CA ARG A 45 25.63 8.39 11.17
C ARG A 45 25.84 8.49 9.65
N GLY A 46 25.00 9.27 8.99
CA GLY A 46 25.10 9.52 7.55
C GLY A 46 24.69 8.33 6.68
N GLU A 47 23.93 7.37 7.22
CA GLU A 47 23.32 6.30 6.41
C GLU A 47 21.83 6.55 6.13
N ILE A 48 21.32 5.94 5.08
CA ILE A 48 19.89 5.72 4.88
C ILE A 48 19.59 4.30 5.36
N HIS A 49 18.91 4.18 6.48
CA HIS A 49 18.53 2.91 7.09
C HIS A 49 17.07 2.58 6.77
N ALA A 50 16.82 1.49 6.08
CA ALA A 50 15.46 1.03 5.84
C ALA A 50 14.96 0.18 7.02
N LEU A 51 13.72 0.44 7.48
CA LEU A 51 13.02 -0.37 8.47
C LEU A 51 11.82 -1.00 7.81
N ILE A 52 11.80 -2.31 7.67
CA ILE A 52 10.79 -3.04 6.94
C ILE A 52 10.17 -4.17 7.74
N GLY A 53 9.01 -4.63 7.26
CA GLY A 53 8.23 -5.72 7.84
C GLY A 53 6.80 -5.65 7.33
N GLU A 54 6.02 -6.68 7.59
CA GLU A 54 4.60 -6.70 7.27
C GLU A 54 3.80 -5.61 7.99
N ASN A 55 2.59 -5.32 7.53
CA ASN A 55 1.69 -4.42 8.23
C ASN A 55 1.32 -5.02 9.60
N GLY A 56 1.47 -4.21 10.66
CA GLY A 56 1.31 -4.70 12.03
C GLY A 56 2.56 -5.31 12.65
N ALA A 57 3.70 -5.40 11.92
CA ALA A 57 4.96 -5.91 12.47
C ALA A 57 5.59 -5.02 13.57
N GLY A 58 5.03 -3.83 13.83
CA GLY A 58 5.49 -2.94 14.89
C GLY A 58 6.35 -1.75 14.45
N LYS A 59 6.59 -1.55 13.14
CA LYS A 59 7.47 -0.47 12.61
C LYS A 59 7.08 0.93 13.11
N SER A 60 5.84 1.36 12.85
CA SER A 60 5.34 2.68 13.30
C SER A 60 5.27 2.76 14.84
N THR A 61 5.01 1.64 15.53
CA THR A 61 5.06 1.58 16.98
C THR A 61 6.48 1.85 17.51
N LEU A 62 7.51 1.27 16.88
CA LEU A 62 8.91 1.49 17.24
C LEU A 62 9.31 2.96 17.03
N MET A 63 8.88 3.57 15.91
CA MET A 63 9.15 4.98 15.63
C MET A 63 8.38 5.92 16.57
N ASN A 64 7.17 5.55 16.99
CA ASN A 64 6.42 6.29 17.99
C ASN A 64 7.05 6.20 19.40
N VAL A 65 7.74 5.11 19.72
CA VAL A 65 8.59 5.00 20.92
C VAL A 65 9.79 5.94 20.80
N LEU A 66 10.50 5.92 19.65
CA LEU A 66 11.67 6.76 19.41
C LEU A 66 11.31 8.25 19.41
N SER A 67 10.18 8.63 18.83
CA SER A 67 9.74 10.03 18.76
C SER A 67 9.21 10.58 20.11
N GLY A 68 8.96 9.71 21.11
CA GLY A 68 8.34 10.11 22.37
C GLY A 68 6.82 10.27 22.31
N THR A 69 6.17 9.86 21.23
CA THR A 69 4.70 9.72 21.12
C THR A 69 4.22 8.69 22.16
N TYR A 70 4.97 7.59 22.31
CA TYR A 70 4.84 6.70 23.44
C TYR A 70 5.93 7.05 24.46
N PRO A 71 5.57 7.72 25.60
CA PRO A 71 6.55 8.25 26.54
C PRO A 71 7.29 7.13 27.27
N VAL A 72 8.48 7.48 27.79
CA VAL A 72 9.22 6.62 28.71
C VAL A 72 8.34 6.13 29.86
N GLY A 73 8.46 4.85 30.24
CA GLY A 73 7.59 4.17 31.21
C GLY A 73 6.35 3.51 30.58
N SER A 74 6.00 3.82 29.33
CA SER A 74 4.95 3.10 28.58
C SER A 74 5.49 1.91 27.77
N TYR A 75 6.80 1.73 27.75
CA TYR A 75 7.55 0.63 27.12
C TYR A 75 8.72 0.25 28.02
N THR A 76 9.39 -0.86 27.75
CA THR A 76 10.66 -1.28 28.37
C THR A 76 11.78 -1.28 27.32
N GLY A 77 13.03 -1.34 27.78
CA GLY A 77 14.23 -1.23 26.94
C GLY A 77 14.85 0.15 26.99
N GLU A 78 15.91 0.36 26.24
CA GLU A 78 16.75 1.55 26.32
C GLU A 78 16.95 2.19 24.94
N ILE A 79 16.95 3.53 24.89
CA ILE A 79 17.25 4.31 23.70
C ILE A 79 18.52 5.11 23.94
N TYR A 80 19.55 4.84 23.15
CA TYR A 80 20.78 5.63 23.12
C TYR A 80 20.80 6.47 21.84
N TYR A 81 20.97 7.78 22.01
CA TYR A 81 21.12 8.71 20.90
C TYR A 81 22.38 9.55 21.13
N ASN A 82 23.27 9.61 20.11
CA ASN A 82 24.60 10.22 20.25
C ASN A 82 25.36 9.69 21.50
N ASN A 83 25.31 8.38 21.74
CA ASN A 83 25.92 7.69 22.89
C ASN A 83 25.38 8.12 24.27
N LYS A 84 24.22 8.79 24.34
CA LYS A 84 23.56 9.17 25.58
C LYS A 84 22.26 8.39 25.73
N LEU A 85 21.99 7.87 26.93
CA LEU A 85 20.69 7.32 27.27
C LEU A 85 19.63 8.44 27.22
N CYS A 86 18.59 8.24 26.44
CA CYS A 86 17.51 9.20 26.23
C CYS A 86 16.19 8.67 26.79
N GLU A 87 15.47 9.54 27.48
CA GLU A 87 14.15 9.28 28.05
C GLU A 87 13.17 10.34 27.53
N PHE A 88 12.60 10.08 26.35
CA PHE A 88 11.66 11.00 25.73
C PHE A 88 10.28 10.89 26.39
N LYS A 89 9.76 12.01 26.88
CA LYS A 89 8.43 12.12 27.49
C LYS A 89 7.40 12.72 26.55
N THR A 90 7.87 13.48 25.58
CA THR A 90 7.06 14.17 24.57
C THR A 90 7.79 14.23 23.23
N LEU A 91 7.05 14.45 22.14
CA LEU A 91 7.59 14.74 20.81
C LEU A 91 8.61 15.90 20.82
N LYS A 92 8.36 16.93 21.64
CA LYS A 92 9.29 18.07 21.77
C LYS A 92 10.66 17.69 22.33
N ASP A 93 10.74 16.62 23.10
CA ASP A 93 12.03 16.18 23.68
C ASP A 93 12.92 15.55 22.60
N SER A 94 12.34 14.71 21.73
CA SER A 94 13.06 14.11 20.59
C SER A 94 13.41 15.15 19.52
N GLU A 95 12.49 16.09 19.22
CA GLU A 95 12.74 17.19 18.29
C GLU A 95 13.90 18.09 18.72
N LYS A 96 14.06 18.39 20.03
CA LYS A 96 15.20 19.16 20.57
C LYS A 96 16.55 18.47 20.35
N GLU A 97 16.57 17.13 20.34
CA GLU A 97 17.79 16.36 20.01
C GLU A 97 18.04 16.28 18.50
N GLY A 98 17.08 16.75 17.67
CA GLY A 98 17.15 16.74 16.21
C GLY A 98 16.60 15.46 15.57
N ILE A 99 15.71 14.71 16.28
CA ILE A 99 14.96 13.58 15.73
C ILE A 99 13.61 14.11 15.25
N VAL A 100 13.32 14.01 13.95
CA VAL A 100 12.08 14.47 13.36
C VAL A 100 11.44 13.35 12.56
N ILE A 101 10.13 13.16 12.74
CA ILE A 101 9.35 12.16 12.02
C ILE A 101 8.37 12.84 11.05
N ILE A 102 8.32 12.34 9.84
CA ILE A 102 7.31 12.64 8.82
C ILE A 102 6.41 11.42 8.72
N HIS A 103 5.13 11.60 9.03
CA HIS A 103 4.14 10.53 9.02
C HIS A 103 3.60 10.27 7.62
N GLN A 104 3.03 9.09 7.41
CA GLN A 104 2.40 8.67 6.15
C GLN A 104 1.28 9.64 5.73
N GLU A 105 0.46 10.09 6.67
CA GLU A 105 -0.54 11.13 6.42
C GLU A 105 0.09 12.50 6.67
N LEU A 106 0.04 13.38 5.66
CA LEU A 106 0.63 14.71 5.73
C LEU A 106 -0.04 15.54 6.83
N ALA A 107 0.77 16.05 7.76
CA ALA A 107 0.30 16.89 8.86
C ALA A 107 0.23 18.38 8.45
N LEU A 108 -0.28 18.65 7.23
CA LEU A 108 -0.44 19.99 6.67
C LEU A 108 -1.89 20.46 6.77
N ILE A 109 -2.08 21.72 7.09
CA ILE A 109 -3.40 22.37 7.12
C ILE A 109 -3.68 22.99 5.75
N PRO A 110 -4.68 22.48 4.99
CA PRO A 110 -4.88 22.86 3.58
C PRO A 110 -5.17 24.36 3.35
N LEU A 111 -5.78 25.02 4.33
CA LEU A 111 -6.18 26.44 4.26
C LEU A 111 -5.13 27.41 4.77
N LEU A 112 -3.98 26.92 5.25
CA LEU A 112 -2.83 27.74 5.61
C LEU A 112 -1.82 27.78 4.46
N THR A 113 -1.00 28.80 4.44
CA THR A 113 0.12 28.95 3.50
C THR A 113 1.23 27.95 3.81
N ILE A 114 2.15 27.76 2.87
CA ILE A 114 3.35 26.94 3.06
C ILE A 114 4.15 27.45 4.27
N GLY A 115 4.44 28.76 4.33
CA GLY A 115 5.20 29.35 5.43
C GLY A 115 4.52 29.19 6.79
N GLU A 116 3.20 29.37 6.86
CA GLU A 116 2.43 29.14 8.10
C GLU A 116 2.50 27.69 8.55
N ASN A 117 2.37 26.72 7.62
CA ASN A 117 2.48 25.30 7.94
C ASN A 117 3.89 24.91 8.42
N MET A 118 4.94 25.48 7.83
CA MET A 118 6.33 25.17 8.20
C MET A 118 6.66 25.61 9.63
N PHE A 119 6.16 26.76 10.07
CA PHE A 119 6.45 27.32 11.38
C PHE A 119 5.33 27.16 12.41
N LEU A 120 4.28 26.43 12.10
CA LEU A 120 3.15 26.20 13.01
C LEU A 120 3.63 25.59 14.34
N GLY A 121 3.38 26.30 15.45
CA GLY A 121 3.81 25.94 16.80
C GLY A 121 5.28 26.26 17.11
N ASN A 122 6.04 26.80 16.14
CA ASN A 122 7.43 27.28 16.29
C ASN A 122 7.60 28.64 15.60
N GLU A 123 6.59 29.50 15.68
CA GLU A 123 6.53 30.80 15.02
C GLU A 123 7.71 31.70 15.42
N ILE A 124 8.32 32.36 14.44
CA ILE A 124 9.38 33.33 14.66
C ILE A 124 8.78 34.62 15.20
N LYS A 125 9.32 35.12 16.30
CA LYS A 125 8.82 36.33 16.96
C LYS A 125 9.83 37.46 16.89
N THR A 126 9.32 38.66 16.72
CA THR A 126 10.08 39.93 16.86
C THR A 126 10.53 40.11 18.31
N LYS A 127 11.41 41.08 18.54
CA LYS A 127 11.84 41.48 19.90
C LYS A 127 10.67 41.96 20.78
N SER A 128 9.59 42.43 20.18
CA SER A 128 8.38 42.87 20.88
C SER A 128 7.40 41.74 21.20
N GLY A 129 7.69 40.48 20.74
CA GLY A 129 6.84 39.31 20.98
C GLY A 129 5.72 39.11 19.96
N THR A 130 5.59 39.94 18.93
CA THR A 130 4.67 39.77 17.80
C THR A 130 5.28 38.81 16.77
N LEU A 131 4.45 38.20 15.90
CA LEU A 131 4.93 37.34 14.82
C LEU A 131 5.74 38.14 13.79
N ASP A 132 6.85 37.62 13.38
CA ASP A 132 7.73 38.18 12.34
C ASP A 132 7.45 37.44 11.00
N TRP A 133 6.40 37.90 10.32
CA TRP A 133 5.95 37.28 9.07
C TRP A 133 6.99 37.34 7.95
N ASP A 134 7.66 38.46 7.79
CA ASP A 134 8.65 38.65 6.74
C ASP A 134 9.82 37.65 6.92
N ARG A 135 10.29 37.51 8.15
CA ARG A 135 11.33 36.56 8.46
C ARG A 135 10.85 35.11 8.32
N MET A 136 9.61 34.80 8.74
CA MET A 136 9.04 33.45 8.59
C MET A 136 8.96 33.03 7.12
N PHE A 137 8.47 33.92 6.24
CA PHE A 137 8.37 33.60 4.81
C PHE A 137 9.77 33.49 4.16
N HIS A 138 10.71 34.35 4.52
CA HIS A 138 12.09 34.28 4.01
C HIS A 138 12.80 32.96 4.42
N GLU A 139 12.71 32.59 5.70
CA GLU A 139 13.25 31.31 6.18
C GLU A 139 12.53 30.11 5.51
N ALA A 140 11.21 30.20 5.30
CA ALA A 140 10.47 29.16 4.57
C ALA A 140 11.01 28.98 3.15
N GLU A 141 11.18 30.07 2.39
CA GLU A 141 11.74 30.04 1.03
C GLU A 141 13.15 29.44 1.00
N THR A 142 13.97 29.72 2.03
CA THR A 142 15.31 29.15 2.16
C THR A 142 15.25 27.62 2.28
N HIS A 143 14.40 27.08 3.16
CA HIS A 143 14.25 25.64 3.32
C HIS A 143 13.54 24.98 2.13
N MET A 144 12.56 25.66 1.50
CA MET A 144 11.93 25.20 0.27
C MET A 144 12.94 25.04 -0.88
N ALA A 145 13.88 25.98 -1.00
CA ALA A 145 14.93 25.89 -2.01
C ALA A 145 15.85 24.68 -1.79
N GLN A 146 16.13 24.29 -0.53
CA GLN A 146 16.93 23.09 -0.20
C GLN A 146 16.30 21.80 -0.70
N VAL A 147 14.97 21.73 -0.78
CA VAL A 147 14.23 20.56 -1.29
C VAL A 147 13.82 20.71 -2.75
N GLY A 148 14.27 21.76 -3.44
CA GLY A 148 13.93 22.02 -4.84
C GLY A 148 12.49 22.47 -5.06
N LEU A 149 11.80 22.97 -4.05
CA LEU A 149 10.42 23.48 -4.16
C LEU A 149 10.41 24.95 -4.55
N HIS A 150 9.95 25.26 -5.75
CA HIS A 150 9.95 26.60 -6.35
C HIS A 150 8.57 27.30 -6.28
N GLU A 151 7.78 27.01 -5.24
CA GLU A 151 6.52 27.70 -4.97
C GLU A 151 6.76 28.95 -4.09
N SER A 152 5.77 29.87 -4.05
CA SER A 152 5.81 30.95 -3.09
C SER A 152 5.48 30.43 -1.68
N ALA A 153 6.21 30.85 -0.66
CA ALA A 153 5.88 30.52 0.73
C ALA A 153 4.48 31.01 1.17
N GLN A 154 3.87 31.92 0.41
CA GLN A 154 2.50 32.43 0.63
C GLN A 154 1.43 31.61 -0.10
N SER A 155 1.80 30.62 -0.93
CA SER A 155 0.83 29.73 -1.59
C SER A 155 0.13 28.86 -0.57
N LEU A 156 -1.19 28.63 -0.76
CA LEU A 156 -1.95 27.73 0.11
C LEU A 156 -1.62 26.26 -0.20
N ILE A 157 -1.59 25.44 0.83
CA ILE A 157 -1.32 23.99 0.69
C ILE A 157 -2.32 23.31 -0.24
N LYS A 158 -3.61 23.67 -0.18
CA LYS A 158 -4.65 23.10 -1.05
C LYS A 158 -4.43 23.34 -2.55
N ASP A 159 -3.65 24.35 -2.90
CA ASP A 159 -3.45 24.79 -4.29
C ASP A 159 -2.20 24.14 -4.94
N ILE A 160 -1.46 23.33 -4.19
CA ILE A 160 -0.29 22.58 -4.66
C ILE A 160 -0.55 21.08 -4.68
N GLY A 161 0.05 20.38 -5.65
CA GLY A 161 -0.08 18.92 -5.79
C GLY A 161 0.58 18.14 -4.65
N THR A 162 0.17 16.88 -4.47
CA THR A 162 0.59 16.00 -3.37
C THR A 162 2.11 15.84 -3.29
N GLY A 163 2.81 15.69 -4.44
CA GLY A 163 4.28 15.63 -4.47
C GLY A 163 4.93 16.87 -3.87
N LYS A 164 4.41 18.06 -4.19
CA LYS A 164 4.90 19.32 -3.62
C LYS A 164 4.56 19.44 -2.13
N GLN A 165 3.41 18.94 -1.69
CA GLN A 165 3.04 18.89 -0.26
C GLN A 165 4.02 18.02 0.53
N GLN A 166 4.49 16.90 -0.04
CA GLN A 166 5.51 16.05 0.57
C GLN A 166 6.84 16.83 0.74
N LEU A 167 7.25 17.60 -0.27
CA LEU A 167 8.44 18.46 -0.16
C LEU A 167 8.30 19.54 0.91
N VAL A 168 7.08 20.08 1.12
CA VAL A 168 6.81 21.02 2.22
C VAL A 168 7.04 20.37 3.58
N GLU A 169 6.58 19.12 3.80
CA GLU A 169 6.83 18.40 5.06
C GLU A 169 8.34 18.19 5.30
N ILE A 170 9.11 17.89 4.26
CA ILE A 170 10.56 17.74 4.37
C ILE A 170 11.21 19.10 4.67
N ALA A 171 10.84 20.18 3.97
CA ALA A 171 11.33 21.52 4.26
C ALA A 171 11.03 21.94 5.71
N LYS A 172 9.82 21.64 6.20
CA LYS A 172 9.41 21.85 7.60
C LYS A 172 10.28 21.03 8.57
N ALA A 173 10.65 19.78 8.24
CA ALA A 173 11.55 18.99 9.04
C ALA A 173 12.96 19.60 9.09
N LEU A 174 13.49 20.06 7.94
CA LEU A 174 14.80 20.71 7.85
C LEU A 174 14.87 22.00 8.68
N SER A 175 13.78 22.77 8.78
CA SER A 175 13.74 23.99 9.60
C SER A 175 13.94 23.73 11.10
N LYS A 176 13.84 22.48 11.56
CA LYS A 176 14.02 22.06 12.95
C LYS A 176 15.43 21.57 13.30
N ASN A 177 16.47 21.90 12.52
CA ASN A 177 17.83 21.41 12.75
C ASN A 177 17.93 19.88 12.84
N VAL A 178 17.28 19.18 11.93
CA VAL A 178 17.21 17.71 11.91
C VAL A 178 18.59 17.08 11.78
N LYS A 179 18.84 16.03 12.56
CA LYS A 179 20.03 15.17 12.51
C LYS A 179 19.67 13.73 12.16
N LEU A 180 18.47 13.31 12.54
CA LEU A 180 17.88 12.02 12.21
C LEU A 180 16.47 12.26 11.68
N LEU A 181 16.29 12.04 10.38
CA LEU A 181 15.02 12.17 9.69
C LEU A 181 14.34 10.80 9.57
N ILE A 182 13.12 10.67 10.07
CA ILE A 182 12.32 9.45 9.94
C ILE A 182 11.20 9.72 8.96
N LEU A 183 11.07 8.86 7.95
CA LEU A 183 10.02 8.97 6.93
C LEU A 183 9.18 7.69 6.93
N ASP A 184 7.90 7.82 7.25
CA ASP A 184 6.95 6.70 7.26
C ASP A 184 6.16 6.69 5.96
N GLU A 185 6.44 5.73 5.07
CA GLU A 185 5.86 5.55 3.73
C GLU A 185 5.82 6.84 2.86
N PRO A 186 6.95 7.53 2.69
CA PRO A 186 6.95 8.88 2.10
C PRO A 186 6.54 8.92 0.62
N THR A 187 6.50 7.79 -0.07
CA THR A 187 6.20 7.69 -1.51
C THR A 187 4.85 7.03 -1.79
N SER A 188 4.05 6.73 -0.76
CA SER A 188 2.80 5.95 -0.91
C SER A 188 1.73 6.65 -1.76
N SER A 189 1.73 7.99 -1.78
CA SER A 189 0.78 8.83 -2.52
C SER A 189 1.40 9.51 -3.76
N LEU A 190 2.65 9.17 -4.11
CA LEU A 190 3.39 9.78 -5.21
C LEU A 190 3.36 8.88 -6.45
N ASN A 191 3.42 9.50 -7.63
CA ASN A 191 3.74 8.80 -8.87
C ASN A 191 5.22 8.40 -8.90
N ASP A 192 5.63 7.56 -9.85
CA ASP A 192 6.99 7.01 -9.91
C ASP A 192 8.07 8.09 -10.11
N GLU A 193 7.77 9.15 -10.85
CA GLU A 193 8.70 10.27 -11.11
C GLU A 193 8.93 11.09 -9.83
N ASP A 194 7.86 11.49 -9.15
CA ASP A 194 7.94 12.22 -7.89
C ASP A 194 8.59 11.35 -6.79
N ALA A 195 8.28 10.06 -6.74
CA ALA A 195 8.88 9.12 -5.80
C ALA A 195 10.39 9.02 -6.01
N LYS A 196 10.84 8.88 -7.26
CA LYS A 196 12.27 8.85 -7.59
C LYS A 196 12.96 10.15 -7.20
N MET A 197 12.35 11.30 -7.51
CA MET A 197 12.91 12.61 -7.15
C MET A 197 13.07 12.75 -5.64
N LEU A 198 12.13 12.25 -4.84
CA LEU A 198 12.22 12.22 -3.38
C LEU A 198 13.38 11.34 -2.89
N LEU A 199 13.57 10.15 -3.47
CA LEU A 199 14.67 9.25 -3.09
C LEU A 199 16.02 9.84 -3.46
N ASP A 200 16.15 10.50 -4.62
CA ASP A 200 17.36 11.21 -5.04
C ASP A 200 17.70 12.35 -4.07
N LEU A 201 16.68 13.06 -3.57
CA LEU A 201 16.84 14.10 -2.55
C LEU A 201 17.37 13.52 -1.22
N LEU A 202 16.86 12.37 -0.78
CA LEU A 202 17.36 11.70 0.44
C LEU A 202 18.82 11.26 0.28
N ILE A 203 19.20 10.77 -0.90
CA ILE A 203 20.59 10.41 -1.23
C ILE A 203 21.49 11.68 -1.19
N ALA A 204 21.00 12.81 -1.70
CA ALA A 204 21.74 14.08 -1.63
C ALA A 204 21.95 14.52 -0.17
N PHE A 205 20.93 14.49 0.67
CA PHE A 205 21.01 14.81 2.09
C PHE A 205 21.95 13.88 2.86
N LYS A 206 21.95 12.59 2.55
CA LYS A 206 22.92 11.64 3.10
C LYS A 206 24.36 12.08 2.78
N ASN A 207 24.63 12.49 1.55
CA ASN A 207 25.96 12.95 1.14
C ASN A 207 26.38 14.25 1.87
N GLU A 208 25.42 15.02 2.39
CA GLU A 208 25.64 16.18 3.26
C GLU A 208 25.75 15.80 4.75
N GLY A 209 25.62 14.50 5.08
CA GLY A 209 25.79 13.97 6.43
C GLY A 209 24.50 13.81 7.24
N LEU A 210 23.32 14.03 6.64
CA LEU A 210 22.04 13.73 7.29
C LEU A 210 21.83 12.22 7.38
N THR A 211 21.37 11.75 8.54
CA THR A 211 20.97 10.36 8.75
C THR A 211 19.47 10.23 8.55
N SER A 212 19.04 9.19 7.84
CA SER A 212 17.61 8.96 7.60
C SER A 212 17.18 7.52 7.92
N ILE A 213 15.99 7.36 8.49
CA ILE A 213 15.30 6.07 8.58
C ILE A 213 14.09 6.15 7.64
N ILE A 214 14.02 5.25 6.68
CA ILE A 214 12.89 5.13 5.76
C ILE A 214 12.08 3.87 6.08
N ILE A 215 10.79 4.04 6.29
CA ILE A 215 9.84 2.94 6.40
C ILE A 215 9.08 2.86 5.08
N THR A 216 9.18 1.74 4.39
CA THR A 216 8.45 1.51 3.15
C THR A 216 8.19 0.02 2.97
N HIS A 217 7.16 -0.31 2.22
CA HIS A 217 6.90 -1.68 1.77
C HIS A 217 7.32 -1.89 0.30
N LYS A 218 7.79 -0.84 -0.38
CA LYS A 218 8.28 -0.89 -1.76
C LYS A 218 9.75 -1.28 -1.78
N LEU A 219 10.03 -2.54 -2.12
CA LEU A 219 11.38 -3.11 -2.06
C LEU A 219 12.36 -2.48 -3.04
N ASN A 220 11.88 -2.08 -4.22
CA ASN A 220 12.67 -1.36 -5.21
C ASN A 220 13.24 -0.04 -4.67
N GLU A 221 12.49 0.68 -3.82
CA GLU A 221 12.98 1.91 -3.17
C GLU A 221 14.13 1.61 -2.21
N ILE A 222 14.03 0.52 -1.43
CA ILE A 222 15.06 0.07 -0.50
C ILE A 222 16.34 -0.28 -1.25
N ILE A 223 16.23 -1.10 -2.30
CA ILE A 223 17.37 -1.49 -3.14
C ILE A 223 18.04 -0.25 -3.75
N TYR A 224 17.24 0.75 -4.12
CA TYR A 224 17.72 1.99 -4.72
C TYR A 224 18.54 2.83 -3.75
N CYS A 225 17.97 3.20 -2.60
CA CYS A 225 18.55 4.25 -1.74
C CYS A 225 19.15 3.79 -0.42
N ALA A 226 18.76 2.61 0.14
CA ALA A 226 19.19 2.22 1.47
C ALA A 226 20.62 1.64 1.50
N ASP A 227 21.33 1.91 2.61
CA ASP A 227 22.63 1.31 2.93
C ASP A 227 22.46 0.03 3.76
N LYS A 228 21.49 0.05 4.67
CA LYS A 228 21.14 -1.08 5.53
C LYS A 228 19.62 -1.25 5.57
N VAL A 229 19.20 -2.46 5.83
CA VAL A 229 17.79 -2.78 6.06
C VAL A 229 17.62 -3.65 7.28
N THR A 230 16.85 -3.17 8.26
CA THR A 230 16.43 -3.97 9.43
C THR A 230 15.03 -4.51 9.19
N ILE A 231 14.89 -5.81 9.32
CA ILE A 231 13.64 -6.54 9.11
C ILE A 231 12.99 -6.81 10.46
N ILE A 232 11.74 -6.33 10.62
CA ILE A 232 10.89 -6.62 11.79
C ILE A 232 9.75 -7.55 11.34
N ARG A 233 9.51 -8.59 12.14
CA ARG A 233 8.39 -9.52 11.95
C ARG A 233 7.79 -9.89 13.31
N ASP A 234 6.47 -9.87 13.38
CA ASP A 234 5.70 -10.22 14.59
C ASP A 234 6.21 -9.50 15.86
N GLY A 235 6.56 -8.21 15.71
CA GLY A 235 7.05 -7.38 16.81
C GLY A 235 8.49 -7.62 17.24
N SER A 236 9.29 -8.40 16.49
CA SER A 236 10.69 -8.72 16.83
C SER A 236 11.64 -8.41 15.68
N THR A 237 12.88 -8.00 15.99
CA THR A 237 13.94 -7.86 14.98
C THR A 237 14.40 -9.23 14.51
N ILE A 238 14.34 -9.48 13.21
CA ILE A 238 14.79 -10.73 12.60
C ILE A 238 16.26 -10.64 12.25
N GLU A 239 16.65 -9.64 11.45
CA GLU A 239 18.01 -9.42 10.98
C GLU A 239 18.20 -8.00 10.46
N THR A 240 19.45 -7.62 10.28
CA THR A 240 19.85 -6.40 9.58
C THR A 240 20.80 -6.79 8.45
N LEU A 241 20.45 -6.45 7.21
CA LEU A 241 21.26 -6.67 6.02
C LEU A 241 22.02 -5.38 5.65
N VAL A 242 23.26 -5.53 5.22
CA VAL A 242 24.16 -4.41 4.88
C VAL A 242 24.49 -4.50 3.38
N LYS A 243 24.18 -3.42 2.64
CA LYS A 243 24.47 -3.32 1.20
C LYS A 243 25.96 -3.46 0.92
N GLY A 244 26.30 -4.34 -0.01
CA GLY A 244 27.70 -4.62 -0.36
C GLY A 244 28.42 -5.62 0.57
N VAL A 245 27.80 -6.07 1.66
CA VAL A 245 28.31 -7.11 2.56
C VAL A 245 27.43 -8.35 2.47
N ASP A 246 26.13 -8.18 2.61
CA ASP A 246 25.13 -9.25 2.53
C ASP A 246 24.50 -9.30 1.13
N GLU A 247 23.81 -10.39 0.83
CA GLU A 247 22.91 -10.43 -0.32
C GLU A 247 21.79 -9.43 -0.11
N PHE A 248 21.83 -8.33 -0.89
CA PHE A 248 20.90 -7.22 -0.78
C PHE A 248 19.97 -7.22 -2.00
N SER A 249 19.06 -8.21 -2.04
CA SER A 249 18.10 -8.41 -3.11
C SER A 249 16.67 -8.38 -2.55
N GLU A 250 15.69 -8.11 -3.42
CA GLU A 250 14.28 -8.13 -3.02
C GLU A 250 13.88 -9.49 -2.45
N ASP A 251 14.30 -10.59 -3.09
CA ASP A 251 13.96 -11.94 -2.65
C ASP A 251 14.54 -12.28 -1.28
N ARG A 252 15.78 -11.82 -1.02
CA ARG A 252 16.42 -12.00 0.29
C ARG A 252 15.67 -11.24 1.39
N ILE A 253 15.25 -10.02 1.10
CA ILE A 253 14.49 -9.16 2.00
C ILE A 253 13.10 -9.77 2.27
N ILE A 254 12.38 -10.21 1.23
CA ILE A 254 11.08 -10.89 1.35
C ILE A 254 11.18 -12.12 2.25
N LYS A 255 12.22 -12.95 2.05
CA LYS A 255 12.45 -14.14 2.87
C LYS A 255 12.57 -13.80 4.36
N GLY A 256 13.24 -12.72 4.72
CA GLY A 256 13.32 -12.23 6.09
C GLY A 256 11.96 -11.75 6.62
N MET A 257 11.18 -11.03 5.80
CA MET A 257 9.86 -10.50 6.18
C MET A 257 8.83 -11.61 6.43
N VAL A 258 8.72 -12.56 5.51
CA VAL A 258 7.66 -13.58 5.52
C VAL A 258 8.06 -14.83 6.31
N GLY A 259 9.37 -15.09 6.46
CA GLY A 259 9.89 -16.22 7.24
C GLY A 259 9.77 -17.59 6.56
N ARG A 260 9.34 -17.63 5.30
CA ARG A 260 9.34 -18.80 4.42
C ARG A 260 10.27 -18.50 3.25
N ALA A 261 10.94 -19.53 2.73
CA ALA A 261 11.46 -19.43 1.37
C ALA A 261 10.22 -19.32 0.47
N MET A 262 9.97 -18.13 -0.08
CA MET A 262 9.04 -18.00 -1.19
C MET A 262 9.86 -18.32 -2.43
N ASP A 263 9.89 -19.60 -2.80
CA ASP A 263 10.55 -20.04 -4.03
C ASP A 263 9.85 -19.42 -5.26
N ASP A 264 8.59 -18.95 -5.08
CA ASP A 264 7.82 -18.19 -6.07
C ASP A 264 7.01 -17.06 -5.40
N ARG A 265 7.10 -15.84 -5.92
CA ARG A 265 6.27 -14.69 -5.51
C ARG A 265 4.78 -14.94 -5.73
N TYR A 266 4.45 -15.77 -6.69
CA TYR A 266 3.11 -16.13 -7.10
C TYR A 266 2.91 -17.63 -6.90
N PRO A 267 1.82 -18.06 -6.24
CA PRO A 267 1.57 -19.47 -6.03
C PRO A 267 1.31 -20.17 -7.37
N HIS A 268 2.01 -21.29 -7.59
CA HIS A 268 1.82 -22.10 -8.79
C HIS A 268 0.40 -22.65 -8.86
N ARG A 269 -0.16 -22.75 -10.06
CA ARG A 269 -1.46 -23.33 -10.35
C ARG A 269 -1.34 -24.33 -11.49
N ASP A 270 -1.79 -25.57 -11.25
CA ASP A 270 -1.80 -26.64 -12.26
C ASP A 270 -3.05 -26.63 -13.14
N THR A 271 -4.13 -25.99 -12.68
CA THR A 271 -5.42 -25.92 -13.39
C THR A 271 -5.30 -25.04 -14.62
N LYS A 272 -5.73 -25.57 -15.75
CA LYS A 272 -5.81 -24.83 -17.01
C LYS A 272 -7.24 -24.40 -17.31
N PRO A 273 -7.44 -23.22 -17.95
CA PRO A 273 -8.74 -22.77 -18.41
C PRO A 273 -9.46 -23.81 -19.26
N THR A 274 -10.77 -23.90 -19.11
CA THR A 274 -11.61 -24.72 -20.00
C THR A 274 -11.88 -23.99 -21.32
N ASN A 275 -12.49 -24.70 -22.30
CA ASN A 275 -12.94 -24.04 -23.53
C ASN A 275 -14.32 -23.35 -23.40
N GLU A 276 -14.97 -23.46 -22.24
CA GLU A 276 -16.30 -22.87 -22.02
C GLU A 276 -16.17 -21.39 -21.67
N VAL A 277 -16.78 -20.53 -22.50
CA VAL A 277 -16.83 -19.09 -22.27
C VAL A 277 -17.82 -18.78 -21.15
N SER A 278 -17.32 -18.22 -20.05
CA SER A 278 -18.11 -17.79 -18.89
C SER A 278 -18.74 -16.41 -19.11
N ILE A 279 -17.93 -15.46 -19.58
CA ILE A 279 -18.35 -14.10 -19.91
C ILE A 279 -17.77 -13.66 -21.24
N GLU A 280 -18.58 -13.01 -22.07
CA GLU A 280 -18.15 -12.39 -23.33
C GLU A 280 -18.81 -11.02 -23.47
N VAL A 281 -18.00 -10.04 -23.83
CA VAL A 281 -18.44 -8.65 -24.05
C VAL A 281 -18.11 -8.26 -25.49
N LYS A 282 -19.10 -7.68 -26.19
CA LYS A 282 -18.99 -7.29 -27.60
C LYS A 282 -19.41 -5.85 -27.82
N ASN A 283 -18.56 -5.11 -28.53
CA ASN A 283 -18.79 -3.72 -28.95
C ASN A 283 -19.25 -2.82 -27.80
N TRP A 284 -18.66 -3.02 -26.60
CA TRP A 284 -19.06 -2.33 -25.38
C TRP A 284 -18.49 -0.92 -25.36
N THR A 285 -19.40 0.06 -25.26
CA THR A 285 -19.02 1.48 -25.24
C THR A 285 -19.70 2.14 -24.05
N VAL A 286 -18.92 2.93 -23.30
CA VAL A 286 -19.32 3.58 -22.06
C VAL A 286 -19.03 5.07 -22.15
N HIS A 287 -20.01 5.91 -21.83
CA HIS A 287 -19.84 7.35 -21.74
C HIS A 287 -19.71 7.80 -20.28
N HIS A 288 -19.00 8.91 -20.07
CA HIS A 288 -18.79 9.49 -18.74
C HIS A 288 -20.13 9.94 -18.11
N PRO A 289 -20.39 9.63 -16.82
CA PRO A 289 -21.71 9.88 -16.22
C PRO A 289 -22.08 11.37 -16.13
N LEU A 290 -21.10 12.27 -15.97
CA LEU A 290 -21.32 13.73 -15.87
C LEU A 290 -21.08 14.47 -17.21
N TYR A 291 -20.34 13.87 -18.13
CA TYR A 291 -20.00 14.44 -19.45
C TYR A 291 -20.32 13.41 -20.54
N PRO A 292 -21.62 13.25 -20.93
CA PRO A 292 -22.06 12.17 -21.82
C PRO A 292 -21.45 12.21 -23.23
N GLU A 293 -20.87 13.34 -23.64
CA GLU A 293 -20.10 13.49 -24.88
C GLU A 293 -18.73 12.82 -24.82
N LYS A 294 -18.19 12.60 -23.61
CA LYS A 294 -16.89 11.94 -23.39
C LYS A 294 -17.09 10.43 -23.35
N ILE A 295 -16.52 9.72 -24.30
CA ILE A 295 -16.40 8.26 -24.29
C ILE A 295 -15.26 7.91 -23.33
N VAL A 296 -15.53 6.97 -22.42
CA VAL A 296 -14.55 6.46 -21.44
C VAL A 296 -14.02 5.12 -21.91
N ASP A 297 -14.90 4.22 -22.35
CA ASP A 297 -14.51 2.95 -22.98
C ASP A 297 -15.16 2.88 -24.35
N ASN A 298 -14.37 2.49 -25.38
CA ASN A 298 -14.78 2.53 -26.77
C ASN A 298 -14.65 1.15 -27.42
N ASN A 299 -15.76 0.59 -27.86
CA ASN A 299 -15.82 -0.65 -28.65
C ASN A 299 -15.02 -1.81 -28.04
N ILE A 300 -15.12 -1.99 -26.72
CA ILE A 300 -14.41 -3.04 -25.98
C ILE A 300 -14.96 -4.42 -26.35
N ASN A 301 -14.04 -5.34 -26.63
CA ASN A 301 -14.35 -6.73 -26.94
C ASN A 301 -13.41 -7.64 -26.15
N PHE A 302 -13.95 -8.48 -25.26
CA PHE A 302 -13.16 -9.47 -24.53
C PHE A 302 -14.00 -10.67 -24.15
N LYS A 303 -13.33 -11.75 -23.77
CA LYS A 303 -13.96 -12.96 -23.22
C LYS A 303 -13.10 -13.58 -22.12
N ALA A 304 -13.73 -14.27 -21.19
CA ALA A 304 -13.06 -15.09 -20.21
C ALA A 304 -13.73 -16.47 -20.11
N HIS A 305 -12.91 -17.49 -19.84
CA HIS A 305 -13.35 -18.88 -19.79
C HIS A 305 -13.51 -19.35 -18.33
N LYS A 306 -14.25 -20.45 -18.13
CA LYS A 306 -14.35 -21.07 -16.82
C LYS A 306 -12.99 -21.63 -16.39
N GLY A 307 -12.64 -21.38 -15.11
CA GLY A 307 -11.35 -21.77 -14.58
C GLY A 307 -10.19 -20.92 -15.09
N GLU A 308 -10.45 -19.68 -15.53
CA GLU A 308 -9.45 -18.74 -16.05
C GLU A 308 -9.29 -17.52 -15.12
N VAL A 309 -8.06 -17.04 -14.99
CA VAL A 309 -7.76 -15.69 -14.51
C VAL A 309 -7.39 -14.82 -15.70
N VAL A 310 -8.26 -13.87 -16.04
CA VAL A 310 -8.00 -12.89 -17.12
C VAL A 310 -7.55 -11.57 -16.50
N GLY A 311 -6.38 -11.09 -16.90
CA GLY A 311 -5.82 -9.81 -16.46
C GLY A 311 -6.23 -8.64 -17.35
N PHE A 312 -6.43 -7.46 -16.75
CA PHE A 312 -6.51 -6.18 -17.45
C PHE A 312 -5.36 -5.30 -16.96
N SER A 313 -4.45 -4.95 -17.86
CA SER A 313 -3.31 -4.08 -17.61
C SER A 313 -3.43 -2.79 -18.41
N GLY A 314 -2.80 -1.71 -17.94
CA GLY A 314 -2.81 -0.40 -18.61
C GLY A 314 -2.35 0.71 -17.67
N LEU A 315 -2.12 1.91 -18.21
CA LEU A 315 -1.78 3.07 -17.39
C LEU A 315 -2.97 3.54 -16.55
N GLN A 316 -2.69 4.35 -15.53
CA GLN A 316 -3.75 4.98 -14.74
C GLN A 316 -4.66 5.82 -15.65
N GLY A 317 -5.98 5.67 -15.49
CA GLY A 317 -6.96 6.34 -16.34
C GLY A 317 -7.22 5.65 -17.70
N ALA A 318 -6.74 4.42 -17.92
CA ALA A 318 -6.99 3.65 -19.14
C ALA A 318 -8.43 3.14 -19.31
N GLY A 319 -9.33 3.33 -18.31
CA GLY A 319 -10.73 2.89 -18.38
C GLY A 319 -11.02 1.55 -17.69
N ARG A 320 -10.03 0.87 -17.10
CA ARG A 320 -10.17 -0.49 -16.55
C ARG A 320 -11.26 -0.64 -15.49
N THR A 321 -11.24 0.22 -14.47
CA THR A 321 -12.23 0.26 -13.39
C THR A 321 -13.61 0.62 -13.92
N GLU A 322 -13.68 1.63 -14.80
CA GLU A 322 -14.90 2.11 -15.43
C GLU A 322 -15.57 1.00 -16.25
N LEU A 323 -14.78 0.24 -17.02
CA LEU A 323 -15.25 -0.90 -17.80
C LEU A 323 -15.96 -1.93 -16.91
N VAL A 324 -15.27 -2.43 -15.88
CA VAL A 324 -15.85 -3.50 -15.04
C VAL A 324 -17.02 -3.02 -14.21
N MET A 325 -17.00 -1.77 -13.73
CA MET A 325 -18.14 -1.16 -13.05
C MET A 325 -19.35 -1.00 -13.98
N SER A 326 -19.12 -0.67 -15.26
CA SER A 326 -20.19 -0.57 -16.25
C SER A 326 -20.85 -1.93 -16.55
N ILE A 327 -20.09 -3.01 -16.51
CA ILE A 327 -20.56 -4.40 -16.66
C ILE A 327 -21.27 -4.86 -15.38
N PHE A 328 -20.76 -4.50 -14.20
CA PHE A 328 -21.37 -4.84 -12.90
C PHE A 328 -22.61 -3.98 -12.62
N GLY A 329 -23.69 -4.29 -13.34
CA GLY A 329 -24.99 -3.65 -13.14
C GLY A 329 -25.04 -2.16 -13.46
N ARG A 330 -24.21 -1.69 -14.41
CA ARG A 330 -24.12 -0.29 -14.83
C ARG A 330 -23.86 0.66 -13.66
N SER A 331 -23.02 0.23 -12.72
CA SER A 331 -22.65 1.04 -11.54
C SER A 331 -21.78 2.25 -11.91
N TYR A 332 -21.25 2.29 -13.13
CA TYR A 332 -20.58 3.45 -13.72
C TYR A 332 -21.06 3.66 -15.15
N GLY A 333 -21.06 4.92 -15.59
CA GLY A 333 -21.28 5.32 -16.97
C GLY A 333 -22.74 5.60 -17.35
N THR A 334 -22.89 6.20 -18.52
CA THR A 334 -24.18 6.48 -19.17
C THR A 334 -24.11 6.12 -20.63
N ASN A 335 -25.25 6.07 -21.34
CA ASN A 335 -25.34 5.71 -22.77
C ASN A 335 -24.56 4.43 -23.11
N ILE A 336 -24.60 3.44 -22.21
CA ILE A 336 -23.89 2.17 -22.39
C ILE A 336 -24.53 1.37 -23.51
N THR A 337 -23.74 1.02 -24.52
CA THR A 337 -24.11 0.19 -25.67
C THR A 337 -23.23 -1.05 -25.77
N GLY A 338 -23.59 -2.00 -26.61
CA GLY A 338 -22.91 -3.28 -26.76
C GLY A 338 -23.69 -4.44 -26.17
N GLN A 339 -23.07 -5.63 -26.14
CA GLN A 339 -23.71 -6.87 -25.72
C GLN A 339 -22.87 -7.58 -24.66
N LEU A 340 -23.53 -8.09 -23.65
CA LEU A 340 -22.95 -8.93 -22.60
C LEU A 340 -23.55 -10.33 -22.70
N PHE A 341 -22.72 -11.36 -22.75
CA PHE A 341 -23.12 -12.76 -22.73
C PHE A 341 -22.57 -13.43 -21.48
N LEU A 342 -23.41 -14.13 -20.76
CA LEU A 342 -23.05 -14.97 -19.63
C LEU A 342 -23.37 -16.42 -19.96
N ASN A 343 -22.36 -17.29 -19.94
CA ASN A 343 -22.48 -18.70 -20.35
C ASN A 343 -23.18 -18.85 -21.73
N GLY A 344 -22.82 -17.97 -22.68
CA GLY A 344 -23.37 -17.93 -24.05
C GLY A 344 -24.77 -17.33 -24.19
N GLN A 345 -25.41 -16.87 -23.11
CA GLN A 345 -26.71 -16.22 -23.14
C GLN A 345 -26.59 -14.71 -23.07
N GLU A 346 -27.14 -13.99 -24.05
CA GLU A 346 -27.20 -12.53 -24.00
C GLU A 346 -27.97 -12.07 -22.74
N THR A 347 -27.37 -11.16 -22.00
CA THR A 347 -27.87 -10.73 -20.70
C THR A 347 -27.73 -9.21 -20.56
N VAL A 348 -28.75 -8.58 -19.99
CA VAL A 348 -28.70 -7.15 -19.65
C VAL A 348 -28.77 -7.03 -18.13
N LEU A 349 -27.75 -6.38 -17.54
CA LEU A 349 -27.66 -6.10 -16.12
C LEU A 349 -27.88 -4.60 -15.91
N LYS A 350 -28.98 -4.22 -15.25
CA LYS A 350 -29.32 -2.81 -15.02
C LYS A 350 -28.92 -2.30 -13.66
N THR A 351 -28.74 -3.21 -12.70
CA THR A 351 -28.37 -2.88 -11.33
C THR A 351 -27.35 -3.89 -10.77
N PRO A 352 -26.55 -3.51 -9.75
CA PRO A 352 -25.67 -4.44 -9.08
C PRO A 352 -26.37 -5.67 -8.49
N GLU A 353 -27.62 -5.52 -8.02
CA GLU A 353 -28.41 -6.64 -7.50
C GLU A 353 -28.73 -7.67 -8.60
N GLU A 354 -28.95 -7.22 -9.83
CA GLU A 354 -29.13 -8.14 -10.96
C GLU A 354 -27.84 -8.88 -11.30
N ALA A 355 -26.68 -8.22 -11.19
CA ALA A 355 -25.36 -8.85 -11.37
C ALA A 355 -25.11 -9.91 -10.28
N ILE A 356 -25.38 -9.61 -9.02
CA ILE A 356 -25.27 -10.56 -7.91
C ILE A 356 -26.19 -11.77 -8.12
N LYS A 357 -27.43 -11.56 -8.54
CA LYS A 357 -28.37 -12.65 -8.87
C LYS A 357 -27.92 -13.52 -10.04
N ARG A 358 -27.06 -13.01 -10.90
CA ARG A 358 -26.40 -13.73 -12.00
C ARG A 358 -25.01 -14.26 -11.63
N HIS A 359 -24.73 -14.34 -10.32
CA HIS A 359 -23.50 -14.87 -9.76
C HIS A 359 -22.23 -14.12 -10.22
N ILE A 360 -22.34 -12.79 -10.37
CA ILE A 360 -21.18 -11.90 -10.59
C ILE A 360 -20.93 -11.15 -9.30
N ALA A 361 -19.67 -11.10 -8.86
CA ALA A 361 -19.21 -10.31 -7.73
C ALA A 361 -18.14 -9.31 -8.16
N TYR A 362 -18.07 -8.16 -7.49
CA TYR A 362 -17.12 -7.10 -7.76
C TYR A 362 -16.43 -6.61 -6.48
N VAL A 363 -15.15 -6.88 -6.38
CA VAL A 363 -14.28 -6.40 -5.30
C VAL A 363 -13.66 -5.09 -5.77
N THR A 364 -14.10 -3.99 -5.19
CA THR A 364 -13.68 -2.63 -5.56
C THR A 364 -12.27 -2.29 -5.09
N GLU A 365 -11.56 -1.42 -5.84
CA GLU A 365 -10.29 -0.81 -5.45
C GLU A 365 -10.40 -0.05 -4.13
N ASP A 366 -11.44 0.79 -3.98
CA ASP A 366 -11.68 1.56 -2.76
C ASP A 366 -12.42 0.73 -1.70
N ARG A 367 -11.65 -0.10 -0.99
CA ARG A 367 -12.21 -0.94 0.08
C ARG A 367 -12.79 -0.14 1.24
N LYS A 368 -12.25 1.07 1.53
CA LYS A 368 -12.64 1.88 2.68
C LYS A 368 -13.88 2.73 2.43
N GLY A 369 -14.01 3.29 1.23
CA GLY A 369 -15.16 4.14 0.87
C GLY A 369 -16.33 3.35 0.29
N ASN A 370 -16.04 2.35 -0.57
CA ASN A 370 -17.06 1.65 -1.35
C ASN A 370 -17.18 0.16 -1.01
N GLY A 371 -16.13 -0.45 -0.43
CA GLY A 371 -16.07 -1.89 -0.22
C GLY A 371 -16.66 -2.35 1.11
N LEU A 372 -16.34 -1.67 2.20
CA LEU A 372 -16.65 -2.06 3.58
C LEU A 372 -17.25 -0.89 4.36
N ILE A 373 -18.12 -1.19 5.31
CA ILE A 373 -18.61 -0.23 6.30
C ILE A 373 -17.70 -0.36 7.52
N LEU A 374 -16.71 0.55 7.63
CA LEU A 374 -15.59 0.45 8.57
C LEU A 374 -16.03 0.48 10.05
N ASP A 375 -17.12 1.18 10.35
CA ASP A 375 -17.67 1.28 11.71
C ASP A 375 -18.47 0.07 12.13
N GLU A 376 -18.80 -0.83 11.20
CA GLU A 376 -19.54 -2.04 11.45
C GLU A 376 -18.64 -3.26 11.65
N SER A 377 -19.23 -4.32 12.22
CA SER A 377 -18.55 -5.58 12.51
C SER A 377 -18.20 -6.36 11.24
N ILE A 378 -17.28 -7.32 11.38
CA ILE A 378 -16.97 -8.30 10.33
C ILE A 378 -18.24 -9.09 9.97
N GLN A 379 -19.01 -9.52 10.97
CA GLN A 379 -20.27 -10.24 10.78
C GLN A 379 -21.22 -9.47 9.86
N PHE A 380 -21.50 -8.21 10.17
CA PHE A 380 -22.36 -7.35 9.38
C PHE A 380 -21.87 -7.21 7.93
N ASN A 381 -20.57 -6.85 7.76
CA ASN A 381 -19.99 -6.68 6.44
C ASN A 381 -20.05 -7.96 5.60
N THR A 382 -19.78 -9.12 6.19
CA THR A 382 -19.75 -10.42 5.49
C THR A 382 -21.09 -10.76 4.87
N THR A 383 -22.21 -10.51 5.57
CA THR A 383 -23.54 -10.94 5.11
C THR A 383 -24.27 -9.91 4.26
N LEU A 384 -23.81 -8.65 4.26
CA LEU A 384 -24.51 -7.51 3.66
C LEU A 384 -24.84 -7.70 2.17
N ALA A 385 -23.92 -8.28 1.37
CA ALA A 385 -24.13 -8.43 -0.07
C ALA A 385 -25.17 -9.50 -0.45
N ALA A 386 -25.50 -10.43 0.48
CA ALA A 386 -26.48 -11.48 0.26
C ALA A 386 -27.33 -11.73 1.52
N LEU A 387 -27.79 -10.66 2.15
CA LEU A 387 -28.49 -10.67 3.44
C LEU A 387 -29.72 -11.59 3.43
N HIS A 388 -30.39 -11.73 2.27
CA HIS A 388 -31.52 -12.63 2.09
C HIS A 388 -31.18 -14.11 2.40
N LYS A 389 -29.93 -14.53 2.25
CA LYS A 389 -29.45 -15.89 2.56
C LYS A 389 -29.49 -16.20 4.05
N VAL A 390 -29.41 -15.19 4.91
CA VAL A 390 -29.48 -15.31 6.38
C VAL A 390 -30.78 -14.81 6.98
N CYS A 391 -31.81 -14.56 6.16
CA CYS A 391 -33.13 -14.13 6.61
C CYS A 391 -34.14 -15.29 6.60
N ASN A 392 -35.02 -15.30 7.60
CA ASN A 392 -36.21 -16.13 7.66
C ASN A 392 -37.44 -15.22 7.68
N GLY A 393 -38.30 -15.29 6.62
CA GLY A 393 -39.50 -14.46 6.54
C GLY A 393 -39.26 -12.95 6.61
N GLY A 394 -38.11 -12.47 6.08
CA GLY A 394 -37.73 -11.06 6.09
C GLY A 394 -37.02 -10.57 7.37
N VAL A 395 -36.81 -11.46 8.35
CA VAL A 395 -36.10 -11.17 9.60
C VAL A 395 -34.74 -11.88 9.56
N ILE A 396 -33.67 -11.17 9.95
CA ILE A 396 -32.32 -11.75 10.04
C ILE A 396 -32.28 -12.80 11.15
N ASP A 397 -31.84 -14.01 10.79
CA ASP A 397 -31.54 -15.07 11.74
C ASP A 397 -30.09 -14.85 12.27
N GLY A 398 -29.98 -14.27 13.45
CA GLY A 398 -28.69 -13.92 14.04
C GLY A 398 -27.77 -15.12 14.32
N MET A 399 -28.33 -16.33 14.53
CA MET A 399 -27.50 -17.55 14.70
C MET A 399 -26.89 -17.97 13.37
N LYS A 400 -27.67 -17.94 12.29
CA LYS A 400 -27.21 -18.25 10.94
C LYS A 400 -26.21 -17.21 10.43
N GLU A 401 -26.48 -15.92 10.68
CA GLU A 401 -25.58 -14.83 10.34
C GLU A 401 -24.23 -14.99 11.02
N LYS A 402 -24.22 -15.28 12.33
CA LYS A 402 -23.01 -15.56 13.10
C LYS A 402 -22.22 -16.73 12.51
N GLN A 403 -22.87 -17.85 12.25
CA GLN A 403 -22.23 -19.05 11.70
C GLN A 403 -21.56 -18.74 10.34
N VAL A 404 -22.28 -18.06 9.44
CA VAL A 404 -21.74 -17.65 8.13
C VAL A 404 -20.53 -16.75 8.29
N ALA A 405 -20.57 -15.78 9.20
CA ALA A 405 -19.43 -14.87 9.41
C ALA A 405 -18.20 -15.61 9.97
N GLU A 406 -18.39 -16.56 10.88
CA GLU A 406 -17.33 -17.41 11.41
C GLU A 406 -16.71 -18.27 10.30
N ASP A 407 -17.55 -18.91 9.47
CA ASP A 407 -17.11 -19.77 8.36
C ASP A 407 -16.33 -18.96 7.31
N MET A 408 -16.84 -17.79 6.90
CA MET A 408 -16.15 -16.93 5.92
C MET A 408 -14.84 -16.35 6.49
N THR A 409 -14.84 -15.90 7.75
CA THR A 409 -13.62 -15.41 8.42
C THR A 409 -12.53 -16.49 8.42
N LYS A 410 -12.91 -17.73 8.72
CA LYS A 410 -12.00 -18.89 8.69
C LYS A 410 -11.56 -19.24 7.26
N ALA A 411 -12.49 -19.28 6.31
CA ALA A 411 -12.20 -19.63 4.92
C ALA A 411 -11.23 -18.64 4.26
N MET A 412 -11.38 -17.35 4.57
CA MET A 412 -10.48 -16.28 4.07
C MET A 412 -9.19 -16.15 4.90
N GLY A 413 -9.06 -16.85 6.01
CA GLY A 413 -7.91 -16.70 6.90
C GLY A 413 -7.77 -15.30 7.51
N THR A 414 -8.90 -14.62 7.78
CA THR A 414 -8.92 -13.28 8.37
C THR A 414 -8.49 -13.36 9.85
N LYS A 415 -7.40 -12.69 10.21
CA LYS A 415 -6.90 -12.63 11.59
C LYS A 415 -7.70 -11.60 12.38
N THR A 416 -8.52 -12.06 13.31
CA THR A 416 -9.35 -11.23 14.20
C THR A 416 -9.59 -11.94 15.53
N PRO A 417 -9.68 -11.22 16.67
CA PRO A 417 -10.07 -11.81 17.94
C PRO A 417 -11.57 -12.18 18.00
N SER A 418 -12.41 -11.56 17.17
CA SER A 418 -13.86 -11.79 17.14
C SER A 418 -14.48 -11.27 15.86
N ILE A 419 -15.51 -11.95 15.33
CA ILE A 419 -16.33 -11.47 14.21
C ILE A 419 -17.12 -10.20 14.55
N MET A 420 -17.26 -9.86 15.83
CA MET A 420 -17.90 -8.63 16.30
C MET A 420 -16.96 -7.41 16.27
N GLN A 421 -15.67 -7.62 15.94
CA GLN A 421 -14.73 -6.50 15.80
C GLN A 421 -15.12 -5.62 14.61
N LYS A 422 -15.03 -4.29 14.79
CA LYS A 422 -15.17 -3.34 13.70
C LYS A 422 -14.09 -3.57 12.65
N VAL A 423 -14.49 -3.58 11.38
CA VAL A 423 -13.57 -3.81 10.26
C VAL A 423 -12.51 -2.71 10.17
N GLY A 424 -12.85 -1.48 10.55
CA GLY A 424 -11.90 -0.37 10.59
C GLY A 424 -10.66 -0.63 11.47
N ASN A 425 -10.75 -1.51 12.47
CA ASN A 425 -9.65 -1.86 13.37
C ASN A 425 -8.75 -3.00 12.85
N LEU A 426 -9.06 -3.56 11.68
CA LEU A 426 -8.25 -4.60 11.04
C LEU A 426 -7.09 -3.98 10.25
N SER A 427 -6.00 -4.74 10.08
CA SER A 427 -4.95 -4.39 9.11
C SER A 427 -5.50 -4.40 7.68
N GLY A 428 -4.82 -3.69 6.75
CA GLY A 428 -5.24 -3.60 5.35
C GLY A 428 -5.47 -4.96 4.69
N GLY A 429 -4.57 -5.92 4.91
CA GLY A 429 -4.70 -7.29 4.40
C GLY A 429 -5.91 -8.03 4.97
N ASN A 430 -6.21 -7.85 6.28
CA ASN A 430 -7.40 -8.46 6.89
C ASN A 430 -8.69 -7.76 6.47
N GLN A 431 -8.69 -6.46 6.21
CA GLN A 431 -9.82 -5.75 5.59
C GLN A 431 -10.10 -6.31 4.19
N GLN A 432 -9.06 -6.55 3.39
CA GLN A 432 -9.20 -7.12 2.05
C GLN A 432 -9.77 -8.55 2.09
N LYS A 433 -9.30 -9.37 3.04
CA LYS A 433 -9.86 -10.71 3.27
C LYS A 433 -11.32 -10.67 3.72
N ALA A 434 -11.70 -9.71 4.56
CA ALA A 434 -13.09 -9.51 4.95
C ALA A 434 -13.96 -9.07 3.75
N LEU A 435 -13.43 -8.19 2.88
CA LEU A 435 -14.10 -7.79 1.64
C LEU A 435 -14.28 -8.96 0.66
N LEU A 436 -13.25 -9.80 0.50
CA LEU A 436 -13.36 -11.02 -0.29
C LEU A 436 -14.42 -11.97 0.32
N GLY A 437 -14.43 -12.16 1.64
CA GLY A 437 -15.43 -12.98 2.34
C GLY A 437 -16.86 -12.50 2.11
N LYS A 438 -17.10 -11.17 2.12
CA LYS A 438 -18.38 -10.55 1.77
C LYS A 438 -18.86 -10.99 0.39
N TRP A 439 -17.99 -10.95 -0.62
CA TRP A 439 -18.33 -11.29 -1.99
C TRP A 439 -18.40 -12.79 -2.22
N MET A 440 -17.53 -13.58 -1.58
CA MET A 440 -17.60 -15.04 -1.64
C MET A 440 -18.88 -15.61 -1.02
N PHE A 441 -19.45 -14.96 -0.02
CA PHE A 441 -20.76 -15.33 0.54
C PHE A 441 -21.90 -15.21 -0.48
N THR A 442 -21.76 -14.38 -1.52
CA THR A 442 -22.74 -14.32 -2.63
C THR A 442 -22.73 -15.58 -3.49
N ASP A 443 -21.67 -16.40 -3.42
CA ASP A 443 -21.39 -17.59 -4.25
C ASP A 443 -21.28 -17.24 -5.73
N PRO A 444 -20.28 -16.44 -6.13
CA PRO A 444 -20.13 -16.00 -7.52
C PRO A 444 -19.55 -17.09 -8.42
N ASP A 445 -19.99 -17.12 -9.68
CA ASP A 445 -19.34 -17.87 -10.77
C ASP A 445 -18.25 -17.01 -11.43
N ILE A 446 -18.44 -15.68 -11.43
CA ILE A 446 -17.51 -14.70 -11.99
C ILE A 446 -17.15 -13.71 -10.89
N LEU A 447 -15.85 -13.61 -10.58
CA LEU A 447 -15.32 -12.66 -9.59
C LEU A 447 -14.46 -11.63 -10.30
N ILE A 448 -14.84 -10.37 -10.16
CA ILE A 448 -14.06 -9.23 -10.64
C ILE A 448 -13.27 -8.67 -9.45
N LEU A 449 -11.95 -8.58 -9.59
CA LEU A 449 -11.01 -8.06 -8.61
C LEU A 449 -10.35 -6.79 -9.16
N ASP A 450 -10.67 -5.66 -8.57
CA ASP A 450 -10.11 -4.37 -8.98
C ASP A 450 -9.05 -3.94 -7.96
N GLU A 451 -7.78 -3.94 -8.38
CA GLU A 451 -6.60 -3.65 -7.57
C GLU A 451 -6.60 -4.43 -6.23
N PRO A 452 -6.75 -5.78 -6.25
CA PRO A 452 -7.04 -6.57 -5.04
C PRO A 452 -5.94 -6.52 -3.99
N THR A 453 -4.73 -6.14 -4.36
CA THR A 453 -3.55 -6.16 -3.49
C THR A 453 -3.00 -4.76 -3.19
N ARG A 454 -3.70 -3.72 -3.62
CA ARG A 454 -3.27 -2.33 -3.41
C ARG A 454 -3.24 -1.96 -1.91
N GLY A 455 -2.08 -1.46 -1.45
CA GLY A 455 -1.91 -1.00 -0.07
C GLY A 455 -2.00 -2.11 0.98
N ILE A 456 -1.60 -3.33 0.62
CA ILE A 456 -1.43 -4.45 1.54
C ILE A 456 0.01 -4.97 1.49
N ASP A 457 0.43 -5.65 2.55
CA ASP A 457 1.78 -6.20 2.67
C ASP A 457 1.99 -7.45 1.80
N VAL A 458 3.27 -7.80 1.58
CA VAL A 458 3.68 -8.89 0.68
C VAL A 458 3.09 -10.24 1.12
N GLY A 459 3.05 -10.53 2.43
CA GLY A 459 2.49 -11.78 2.93
C GLY A 459 0.99 -11.87 2.69
N ALA A 460 0.25 -10.77 2.92
CA ALA A 460 -1.19 -10.70 2.64
C ALA A 460 -1.49 -10.77 1.13
N LYS A 461 -0.64 -10.20 0.26
CA LYS A 461 -0.75 -10.38 -1.21
C LYS A 461 -0.72 -11.86 -1.57
N TYR A 462 0.28 -12.60 -1.08
CA TYR A 462 0.41 -14.02 -1.35
C TYR A 462 -0.80 -14.84 -0.90
N ASP A 463 -1.34 -14.54 0.29
CA ASP A 463 -2.56 -15.20 0.77
C ASP A 463 -3.76 -14.96 -0.16
N ILE A 464 -3.90 -13.74 -0.71
CA ILE A 464 -4.95 -13.41 -1.69
C ILE A 464 -4.73 -14.18 -2.99
N TYR A 465 -3.49 -14.29 -3.47
CA TYR A 465 -3.18 -15.08 -4.67
C TYR A 465 -3.55 -16.57 -4.49
N CYS A 466 -3.27 -17.14 -3.32
CA CYS A 466 -3.70 -18.49 -2.99
C CYS A 466 -5.24 -18.64 -3.01
N LEU A 467 -5.97 -17.64 -2.50
CA LEU A 467 -7.43 -17.62 -2.55
C LEU A 467 -7.94 -17.53 -4.00
N VAL A 468 -7.33 -16.70 -4.85
CA VAL A 468 -7.67 -16.58 -6.28
C VAL A 468 -7.45 -17.93 -6.99
N ASN A 469 -6.29 -18.56 -6.79
CA ASN A 469 -6.01 -19.86 -7.39
C ASN A 469 -7.05 -20.91 -6.98
N LYS A 470 -7.38 -20.99 -5.69
CA LYS A 470 -8.41 -21.90 -5.19
C LYS A 470 -9.77 -21.67 -5.85
N MET A 471 -10.19 -20.41 -6.05
CA MET A 471 -11.45 -20.10 -6.73
C MET A 471 -11.46 -20.62 -8.18
N VAL A 472 -10.36 -20.48 -8.88
CA VAL A 472 -10.20 -20.95 -10.25
C VAL A 472 -10.14 -22.48 -10.32
N GLU A 473 -9.50 -23.14 -9.35
CA GLU A 473 -9.52 -24.60 -9.18
C GLU A 473 -10.94 -25.13 -8.94
N ASP A 474 -11.78 -24.36 -8.22
CA ASP A 474 -13.21 -24.63 -8.02
C ASP A 474 -14.06 -24.32 -9.29
N GLY A 475 -13.43 -23.99 -10.43
CA GLY A 475 -14.07 -23.75 -11.73
C GLY A 475 -14.67 -22.36 -11.90
N LYS A 476 -14.38 -21.42 -10.98
CA LYS A 476 -14.83 -20.03 -11.10
C LYS A 476 -13.98 -19.26 -12.10
N THR A 477 -14.51 -18.17 -12.64
CA THR A 477 -13.80 -17.24 -13.55
C THR A 477 -13.40 -16.01 -12.76
N VAL A 478 -12.13 -15.60 -12.89
CA VAL A 478 -11.62 -14.39 -12.23
C VAL A 478 -11.20 -13.38 -13.28
N ILE A 479 -11.67 -12.14 -13.15
CA ILE A 479 -11.19 -10.98 -13.90
C ILE A 479 -10.38 -10.14 -12.93
N MET A 480 -9.08 -9.97 -13.18
CA MET A 480 -8.16 -9.24 -12.32
C MET A 480 -7.68 -7.97 -12.99
N ILE A 481 -7.91 -6.85 -12.35
CA ILE A 481 -7.35 -5.54 -12.75
C ILE A 481 -6.21 -5.23 -11.80
N SER A 482 -5.03 -4.94 -12.33
CA SER A 482 -3.91 -4.48 -11.54
C SER A 482 -3.06 -3.46 -12.29
N SER A 483 -2.58 -2.47 -11.56
CA SER A 483 -1.55 -1.53 -12.00
C SER A 483 -0.14 -2.13 -11.93
N GLU A 484 0.03 -3.22 -11.14
CA GLU A 484 1.29 -3.93 -11.01
C GLU A 484 1.42 -4.98 -12.14
N MET A 485 2.17 -4.69 -13.21
CA MET A 485 2.38 -5.63 -14.33
C MET A 485 2.94 -6.98 -13.87
N PRO A 486 3.89 -7.07 -12.91
CA PRO A 486 4.35 -8.35 -12.41
C PRO A 486 3.24 -9.22 -11.78
N GLU A 487 2.23 -8.60 -11.15
CA GLU A 487 1.07 -9.29 -10.60
C GLU A 487 0.22 -9.92 -11.72
N ILE A 488 -0.06 -9.16 -12.78
CA ILE A 488 -0.78 -9.67 -13.95
C ILE A 488 -0.04 -10.85 -14.59
N LEU A 489 1.27 -10.69 -14.81
CA LEU A 489 2.08 -11.73 -15.45
C LEU A 489 2.25 -12.98 -14.58
N GLY A 490 2.23 -12.83 -13.25
CA GLY A 490 2.40 -13.95 -12.30
C GLY A 490 1.11 -14.69 -11.96
N MET A 491 -0.06 -14.04 -12.09
CA MET A 491 -1.33 -14.59 -11.62
C MET A 491 -2.32 -14.93 -12.73
N CYS A 492 -2.25 -14.25 -13.88
CA CYS A 492 -3.24 -14.38 -14.95
C CYS A 492 -2.79 -15.39 -16.01
N ASP A 493 -3.75 -16.00 -16.71
CA ASP A 493 -3.51 -16.88 -17.86
C ASP A 493 -3.36 -16.06 -19.15
N ARG A 494 -4.17 -15.00 -19.29
CA ARG A 494 -4.14 -14.04 -20.40
C ARG A 494 -4.28 -12.62 -19.87
N VAL A 495 -3.79 -11.67 -20.65
CA VAL A 495 -3.89 -10.24 -20.35
C VAL A 495 -4.44 -9.45 -21.54
N TYR A 496 -5.46 -8.63 -21.28
CA TYR A 496 -5.89 -7.56 -22.15
C TYR A 496 -5.20 -6.27 -21.75
N VAL A 497 -4.55 -5.61 -22.71
CA VAL A 497 -3.87 -4.33 -22.49
C VAL A 497 -4.81 -3.22 -22.90
N MET A 498 -5.13 -2.32 -21.98
CA MET A 498 -5.98 -1.16 -22.22
C MET A 498 -5.17 0.13 -22.27
N ASN A 499 -5.54 1.01 -23.19
CA ASN A 499 -5.06 2.39 -23.25
C ASN A 499 -6.17 3.30 -23.77
N GLU A 500 -6.38 4.44 -23.10
CA GLU A 500 -7.36 5.47 -23.46
C GLU A 500 -8.76 4.91 -23.79
N GLY A 501 -9.23 3.94 -23.00
CA GLY A 501 -10.55 3.33 -23.14
C GLY A 501 -10.68 2.29 -24.27
N GLU A 502 -9.59 1.82 -24.85
CA GLU A 502 -9.58 0.79 -25.88
C GLU A 502 -8.70 -0.40 -25.49
N ILE A 503 -9.05 -1.62 -25.93
CA ILE A 503 -8.16 -2.78 -25.84
C ILE A 503 -7.20 -2.69 -27.03
N VAL A 504 -5.91 -2.49 -26.73
CA VAL A 504 -4.86 -2.29 -27.74
C VAL A 504 -4.05 -3.54 -28.04
N ALA A 505 -4.09 -4.53 -27.14
CA ALA A 505 -3.46 -5.85 -27.35
C ALA A 505 -4.09 -6.91 -26.42
N GLU A 506 -3.89 -8.19 -26.81
CA GLU A 506 -4.18 -9.38 -26.01
C GLU A 506 -2.95 -10.29 -26.07
N TYR A 507 -2.53 -10.83 -24.92
CA TYR A 507 -1.41 -11.77 -24.83
C TYR A 507 -1.76 -12.91 -23.89
N ASP A 508 -1.26 -14.13 -24.22
CA ASP A 508 -1.09 -15.17 -23.20
C ASP A 508 0.07 -14.73 -22.29
N THR A 509 -0.06 -14.93 -20.98
CA THR A 509 0.97 -14.47 -20.03
C THR A 509 2.24 -15.33 -20.12
N GLU A 510 2.12 -16.58 -20.56
CA GLU A 510 3.28 -17.42 -20.86
C GLU A 510 4.12 -16.80 -22.00
N GLY A 511 5.31 -16.32 -21.65
CA GLY A 511 6.22 -15.64 -22.58
C GLY A 511 5.93 -14.14 -22.81
N CYS A 512 4.92 -13.58 -22.17
CA CYS A 512 4.68 -12.14 -22.20
C CYS A 512 5.62 -11.41 -21.22
N THR A 513 6.13 -10.27 -21.63
CA THR A 513 7.00 -9.42 -20.79
C THR A 513 6.39 -8.04 -20.56
N GLN A 514 6.87 -7.36 -19.53
CA GLN A 514 6.43 -5.99 -19.23
C GLN A 514 6.70 -5.02 -20.40
N GLU A 515 7.81 -5.22 -21.12
CA GLU A 515 8.17 -4.42 -22.29
C GLU A 515 7.18 -4.62 -23.44
N MET A 516 6.62 -5.83 -23.60
CA MET A 516 5.59 -6.10 -24.60
C MET A 516 4.31 -5.33 -24.29
N ILE A 517 3.88 -5.34 -23.02
CA ILE A 517 2.70 -4.60 -22.54
C ILE A 517 2.91 -3.10 -22.73
N MET A 518 4.03 -2.55 -22.24
CA MET A 518 4.36 -1.13 -22.41
C MET A 518 4.50 -0.73 -23.88
N GLY A 519 5.12 -1.59 -24.68
CA GLY A 519 5.26 -1.37 -26.12
C GLY A 519 3.90 -1.32 -26.87
N ALA A 520 2.89 -2.05 -26.41
CA ALA A 520 1.53 -1.97 -26.96
C ALA A 520 0.87 -0.64 -26.58
N ILE A 521 1.00 -0.21 -25.33
CA ILE A 521 0.47 1.08 -24.84
C ILE A 521 1.08 2.24 -25.63
N LEU A 522 2.41 2.32 -25.72
CA LEU A 522 3.11 3.42 -26.39
C LEU A 522 2.83 3.50 -27.89
N ARG A 523 2.64 2.35 -28.55
CA ARG A 523 2.29 2.32 -29.97
C ARG A 523 0.86 2.80 -30.24
N SER A 524 -0.06 2.59 -29.31
CA SER A 524 -1.45 3.07 -29.46
C SER A 524 -1.57 4.57 -29.23
N SER A 525 -0.78 5.17 -28.34
CA SER A 525 -0.77 6.61 -28.08
C SER A 525 -0.19 7.46 -29.23
N ASN A 526 0.47 6.82 -30.21
CA ASN A 526 1.05 7.49 -31.39
C ASN A 526 0.15 7.40 -32.64
N LYS A 527 -1.07 6.91 -32.53
CA LYS A 527 -2.10 6.89 -33.57
C LYS A 527 -3.08 8.04 -33.36
#